data_f9ff7f6ecd315f7aff448df4ae64df7f
#
_entry.id   f9ff7f6ecd315f7aff448df4ae64df7f
#
_cell.length_a   1.000
_cell.length_b   1.000
_cell.length_c   1.000
_cell.angle_alpha   90.00
_cell.angle_beta   90.00
_cell.angle_gamma   90.00
#
_symmetry.space_group_name_H-M   'P 1'
#
loop_
_entity.id
_entity.type
_entity.pdbx_description
1 polymer ?
#
loop_
_entity_poly.entity_id
_entity_poly.type
_entity_poly.pdbx_seq_one_letter_code
_entity_poly.pdbx_strand_id
1 'polypeptide(L)'
;VPQAYRPADGVNDEGDLVSVAYPEPMSDLAPPSPDHVMGLLRGVIDPELGSDIVELGMARGVSVSDDGIVHLDIALTTSGCPLRGQIQKDIRSRLLGLPGVSQVKINWGELTAEQRADAMAKARFNVSQNAPDTSIPSTTKVVMIASGKGGVGKSSITTNLAAGLANQGYVVGVMDADIWGFSVPRMLGVSGELLARDGKITPLSRTVGPGRIDVVSMGFLVEQEDSALMWRGLMLNRAVQHFCQDVKWPTDLDYLLIDMPPGTGDVQMGLAKMLPRAEMVIVTTPALNAQKVAARVADMGAKNYLRIVGVIENMSAFVAPDGSTHRLFGEGGGRALADAVGVPLLGTVPIESGVSEGGDHGQPVVLGSGPAAEALQTIASRLAEEFVPPVEMAGCSARMLDAAVAALDALED
;
A
#
# COMPACT_ATOMS: atom_id res chain seq x y z
N VAL A 1 -18.52 -30.91 -24.21
CA VAL A 1 -18.14 -32.29 -23.80
C VAL A 1 -16.87 -32.62 -24.56
N PRO A 2 -15.69 -32.72 -23.91
CA PRO A 2 -14.48 -33.17 -24.57
C PRO A 2 -14.49 -34.70 -24.66
N GLN A 3 -14.18 -35.17 -25.85
CA GLN A 3 -14.06 -36.62 -26.16
C GLN A 3 -12.98 -37.27 -25.29
N ALA A 4 -13.35 -38.37 -24.68
CA ALA A 4 -12.46 -39.28 -24.00
C ALA A 4 -11.41 -39.84 -24.98
N TYR A 5 -10.13 -39.69 -24.63
CA TYR A 5 -9.00 -40.34 -25.27
C TYR A 5 -9.12 -41.86 -25.07
N ARG A 6 -9.30 -42.61 -26.14
CA ARG A 6 -9.14 -44.07 -26.14
C ARG A 6 -7.67 -44.37 -26.46
N PRO A 7 -6.96 -45.15 -25.63
CA PRO A 7 -5.65 -45.66 -26.03
C PRO A 7 -5.82 -46.64 -27.21
N ALA A 8 -4.91 -46.51 -28.19
CA ALA A 8 -4.85 -47.45 -29.32
C ALA A 8 -4.26 -48.77 -28.84
N ASP A 9 -5.02 -49.84 -28.91
CA ASP A 9 -4.53 -51.20 -28.76
C ASP A 9 -3.62 -51.50 -29.96
N GLY A 10 -2.33 -51.73 -29.71
CA GLY A 10 -1.41 -52.22 -30.74
C GLY A 10 -1.59 -53.71 -30.93
N VAL A 11 -1.82 -54.15 -32.19
CA VAL A 11 -1.85 -55.56 -32.60
C VAL A 11 -0.55 -55.83 -33.37
N ASN A 12 0.12 -56.95 -33.13
CA ASN A 12 1.28 -57.36 -33.93
C ASN A 12 0.83 -57.90 -35.30
N ASP A 13 1.76 -58.12 -36.21
CA ASP A 13 1.48 -58.61 -37.57
C ASP A 13 0.88 -60.03 -37.61
N GLU A 14 0.76 -60.73 -36.49
CA GLU A 14 0.15 -62.04 -36.35
C GLU A 14 -1.24 -62.00 -35.67
N GLY A 15 -1.73 -60.78 -35.26
CA GLY A 15 -3.08 -60.62 -34.73
C GLY A 15 -3.25 -60.86 -33.25
N ASP A 16 -2.18 -61.05 -32.49
CA ASP A 16 -2.21 -61.26 -31.06
C ASP A 16 -2.06 -59.90 -30.29
N LEU A 17 -2.84 -59.77 -29.22
CA LEU A 17 -2.77 -58.62 -28.32
C LEU A 17 -1.41 -58.57 -27.62
N VAL A 18 -0.58 -57.58 -27.94
CA VAL A 18 0.64 -57.30 -27.25
C VAL A 18 0.30 -56.63 -25.92
N SER A 19 0.49 -57.34 -24.85
CA SER A 19 0.42 -56.78 -23.50
C SER A 19 1.57 -55.75 -23.37
N VAL A 20 1.22 -54.45 -23.46
CA VAL A 20 2.14 -53.37 -23.11
C VAL A 20 2.39 -53.52 -21.60
N ALA A 21 3.56 -54.00 -21.24
CA ALA A 21 4.00 -54.00 -19.84
C ALA A 21 4.12 -52.55 -19.39
N TYR A 22 3.23 -52.10 -18.55
CA TYR A 22 3.41 -50.85 -17.82
C TYR A 22 4.73 -51.00 -17.03
N PRO A 23 5.61 -49.99 -17.02
CA PRO A 23 6.77 -50.01 -16.17
C PRO A 23 6.29 -50.22 -14.74
N GLU A 24 6.91 -51.21 -14.05
CA GLU A 24 6.65 -51.48 -12.63
C GLU A 24 6.73 -50.15 -11.85
N PRO A 25 5.92 -49.97 -10.77
CA PRO A 25 6.00 -48.76 -9.95
C PRO A 25 7.44 -48.63 -9.46
N MET A 26 8.05 -47.47 -9.67
CA MET A 26 9.44 -47.12 -9.31
C MET A 26 9.58 -47.05 -7.77
N SER A 27 9.43 -48.24 -7.09
CA SER A 27 9.44 -48.37 -5.63
C SER A 27 10.83 -48.40 -5.01
N ASP A 28 11.92 -48.42 -5.80
CA ASP A 28 13.28 -48.61 -5.31
C ASP A 28 14.14 -47.33 -5.29
N LEU A 29 13.56 -46.16 -5.50
CA LEU A 29 14.30 -44.91 -5.36
C LEU A 29 14.23 -44.38 -3.94
N ALA A 30 15.38 -44.05 -3.35
CA ALA A 30 15.46 -43.46 -2.03
C ALA A 30 14.58 -42.19 -1.93
N PRO A 31 13.83 -42.03 -0.81
CA PRO A 31 13.00 -40.83 -0.63
C PRO A 31 13.86 -39.55 -0.64
N PRO A 32 13.29 -38.39 -1.09
CA PRO A 32 14.02 -37.14 -1.15
C PRO A 32 14.41 -36.66 0.25
N SER A 33 15.54 -35.95 0.36
CA SER A 33 15.91 -35.34 1.64
C SER A 33 14.94 -34.21 2.03
N PRO A 34 14.78 -33.92 3.32
CA PRO A 34 13.96 -32.80 3.80
C PRO A 34 14.38 -31.45 3.19
N ASP A 35 15.69 -31.22 3.00
CA ASP A 35 16.21 -29.99 2.36
C ASP A 35 15.80 -29.89 0.89
N HIS A 36 15.80 -31.02 0.18
CA HIS A 36 15.33 -31.05 -1.21
C HIS A 36 13.83 -30.70 -1.30
N VAL A 37 13.02 -31.28 -0.43
CA VAL A 37 11.59 -30.97 -0.33
C VAL A 37 11.38 -29.49 0.00
N MET A 38 12.09 -28.97 1.01
CA MET A 38 12.03 -27.53 1.37
C MET A 38 12.41 -26.64 0.20
N GLY A 39 13.43 -27.01 -0.59
CA GLY A 39 13.82 -26.30 -1.81
C GLY A 39 12.71 -26.24 -2.84
N LEU A 40 11.96 -27.32 -3.04
CA LEU A 40 10.82 -27.37 -3.95
C LEU A 40 9.61 -26.55 -3.49
N LEU A 41 9.43 -26.44 -2.17
CA LEU A 41 8.38 -25.58 -1.58
C LEU A 41 8.61 -24.09 -1.85
N ARG A 42 9.82 -23.65 -2.16
CA ARG A 42 10.09 -22.27 -2.65
C ARG A 42 9.39 -21.94 -3.96
N GLY A 43 8.98 -22.94 -4.72
CA GLY A 43 8.15 -22.73 -5.90
C GLY A 43 6.66 -22.58 -5.62
N VAL A 44 6.21 -22.79 -4.38
CA VAL A 44 4.80 -22.60 -3.97
C VAL A 44 4.62 -21.17 -3.53
N ILE A 45 3.90 -20.40 -4.33
CA ILE A 45 3.65 -18.98 -4.08
C ILE A 45 2.33 -18.84 -3.32
N ASP A 46 2.34 -18.08 -2.22
CA ASP A 46 1.10 -17.64 -1.58
C ASP A 46 0.42 -16.61 -2.50
N PRO A 47 -0.80 -16.88 -3.01
CA PRO A 47 -1.44 -15.98 -3.98
C PRO A 47 -1.84 -14.62 -3.37
N GLU A 48 -2.02 -14.55 -2.05
CA GLU A 48 -2.34 -13.31 -1.35
C GLU A 48 -1.08 -12.48 -1.11
N LEU A 49 0.02 -13.12 -0.70
CA LEU A 49 1.27 -12.45 -0.34
C LEU A 49 2.27 -12.32 -1.53
N GLY A 50 2.02 -13.01 -2.65
CA GLY A 50 2.84 -12.92 -3.85
C GLY A 50 4.29 -13.40 -3.70
N SER A 51 4.61 -14.07 -2.59
CA SER A 51 5.94 -14.59 -2.26
C SER A 51 5.88 -16.07 -1.90
N ASP A 52 7.02 -16.76 -1.95
CA ASP A 52 7.06 -18.19 -1.66
C ASP A 52 6.83 -18.50 -0.16
N ILE A 53 6.16 -19.62 0.12
CA ILE A 53 5.77 -20.00 1.48
C ILE A 53 6.94 -20.29 2.41
N VAL A 54 8.13 -20.56 1.88
CA VAL A 54 9.36 -20.79 2.67
C VAL A 54 9.93 -19.46 3.12
N GLU A 55 10.06 -18.50 2.19
CA GLU A 55 10.52 -17.14 2.47
C GLU A 55 9.60 -16.43 3.47
N LEU A 56 8.29 -16.62 3.33
CA LEU A 56 7.30 -16.07 4.25
C LEU A 56 7.31 -16.72 5.64
N GLY A 57 8.09 -17.80 5.83
CA GLY A 57 8.12 -18.55 7.10
C GLY A 57 6.84 -19.36 7.38
N MET A 58 6.04 -19.63 6.35
CA MET A 58 4.84 -20.44 6.43
C MET A 58 5.17 -21.94 6.44
N ALA A 59 6.19 -22.39 5.70
CA ALA A 59 6.72 -23.74 5.74
C ALA A 59 7.68 -23.86 6.94
N ARG A 60 7.26 -24.56 8.01
CA ARG A 60 7.96 -24.62 9.29
C ARG A 60 8.73 -25.90 9.53
N GLY A 61 8.23 -27.01 9.02
CA GLY A 61 8.84 -28.30 9.21
C GLY A 61 8.60 -29.22 8.03
N VAL A 62 9.63 -30.00 7.70
CA VAL A 62 9.58 -31.07 6.71
C VAL A 62 10.23 -32.30 7.30
N SER A 63 9.56 -33.44 7.24
CA SER A 63 10.16 -34.74 7.47
C SER A 63 9.70 -35.74 6.41
N VAL A 64 10.58 -36.64 6.07
CA VAL A 64 10.32 -37.69 5.08
C VAL A 64 10.62 -39.05 5.72
N SER A 65 9.65 -39.96 5.68
CA SER A 65 9.81 -41.30 6.22
C SER A 65 10.40 -42.26 5.18
N ASP A 66 10.94 -43.37 5.62
CA ASP A 66 11.57 -44.40 4.77
C ASP A 66 10.59 -44.99 3.73
N ASP A 67 9.30 -44.97 4.00
CA ASP A 67 8.21 -45.39 3.11
C ASP A 67 7.74 -44.29 2.17
N GLY A 68 8.47 -43.15 2.10
CA GLY A 68 8.24 -42.07 1.15
C GLY A 68 7.09 -41.14 1.52
N ILE A 69 6.61 -41.16 2.79
CA ILE A 69 5.61 -40.19 3.22
C ILE A 69 6.28 -38.88 3.62
N VAL A 70 5.90 -37.80 2.95
CA VAL A 70 6.33 -36.44 3.27
C VAL A 70 5.36 -35.82 4.27
N HIS A 71 5.84 -35.42 5.43
CA HIS A 71 5.09 -34.67 6.43
C HIS A 71 5.53 -33.21 6.40
N LEU A 72 4.57 -32.30 6.30
CA LEU A 72 4.79 -30.85 6.21
C LEU A 72 4.01 -30.13 7.30
N ASP A 73 4.66 -29.20 7.99
CA ASP A 73 4.02 -28.24 8.89
C ASP A 73 3.92 -26.88 8.17
N ILE A 74 2.69 -26.52 7.77
CA ILE A 74 2.41 -25.26 7.06
C ILE A 74 1.52 -24.37 7.93
N ALA A 75 1.99 -23.16 8.24
CA ALA A 75 1.22 -22.17 8.99
C ALA A 75 0.67 -21.09 8.04
N LEU A 76 -0.65 -20.88 8.08
CA LEU A 76 -1.34 -19.86 7.30
C LEU A 76 -1.42 -18.54 8.06
N THR A 77 -1.65 -17.43 7.34
CA THR A 77 -1.87 -16.10 7.91
C THR A 77 -3.13 -16.04 8.79
N THR A 78 -4.17 -16.81 8.41
CA THR A 78 -5.42 -16.99 9.18
C THR A 78 -5.92 -18.42 9.05
N SER A 79 -6.57 -18.94 10.09
CA SER A 79 -7.16 -20.30 10.10
C SER A 79 -8.25 -20.50 9.04
N GLY A 80 -8.93 -19.43 8.63
CA GLY A 80 -9.98 -19.43 7.61
C GLY A 80 -9.51 -19.04 6.21
N CYS A 81 -8.21 -19.12 5.89
CA CYS A 81 -7.68 -18.72 4.60
C CYS A 81 -8.38 -19.44 3.43
N PRO A 82 -9.08 -18.71 2.54
CA PRO A 82 -9.78 -19.30 1.39
C PRO A 82 -8.82 -19.93 0.38
N LEU A 83 -7.53 -19.54 0.41
CA LEU A 83 -6.49 -19.97 -0.52
C LEU A 83 -5.79 -21.27 -0.06
N ARG A 84 -6.13 -21.80 1.11
CA ARG A 84 -5.59 -23.07 1.62
C ARG A 84 -5.67 -24.20 0.58
N GLY A 85 -6.80 -24.29 -0.13
CA GLY A 85 -7.00 -25.28 -1.19
C GLY A 85 -6.02 -25.16 -2.35
N GLN A 86 -5.71 -23.91 -2.75
CA GLN A 86 -4.74 -23.61 -3.81
C GLN A 86 -3.33 -24.01 -3.37
N ILE A 87 -2.88 -23.54 -2.21
CA ILE A 87 -1.55 -23.87 -1.65
C ILE A 87 -1.40 -25.38 -1.51
N GLN A 88 -2.44 -26.08 -1.01
CA GLN A 88 -2.42 -27.53 -0.91
C GLN A 88 -2.26 -28.22 -2.26
N LYS A 89 -2.97 -27.77 -3.29
CA LYS A 89 -2.88 -28.29 -4.65
C LYS A 89 -1.47 -28.09 -5.21
N ASP A 90 -0.89 -26.92 -5.04
CA ASP A 90 0.43 -26.58 -5.54
C ASP A 90 1.53 -27.39 -4.84
N ILE A 91 1.44 -27.55 -3.50
CA ILE A 91 2.34 -28.42 -2.75
C ILE A 91 2.28 -29.86 -3.28
N ARG A 92 1.07 -30.41 -3.40
CA ARG A 92 0.90 -31.79 -3.86
C ARG A 92 1.38 -32.01 -5.29
N SER A 93 1.10 -31.09 -6.21
CA SER A 93 1.54 -31.21 -7.60
C SER A 93 3.06 -31.24 -7.75
N ARG A 94 3.78 -30.56 -6.84
CA ARG A 94 5.26 -30.51 -6.87
C ARG A 94 5.89 -31.71 -6.21
N LEU A 95 5.28 -32.26 -5.19
CA LEU A 95 5.90 -33.32 -4.38
C LEU A 95 5.47 -34.73 -4.79
N LEU A 96 4.21 -34.95 -5.21
CA LEU A 96 3.73 -36.28 -5.60
C LEU A 96 4.35 -36.79 -6.92
N GLY A 97 4.96 -35.91 -7.71
CA GLY A 97 5.69 -36.27 -8.92
C GLY A 97 7.14 -36.68 -8.66
N LEU A 98 7.62 -36.61 -7.43
CA LEU A 98 9.01 -36.95 -7.09
C LEU A 98 9.19 -38.45 -6.94
N PRO A 99 10.28 -39.01 -7.48
CA PRO A 99 10.65 -40.38 -7.20
C PRO A 99 10.83 -40.63 -5.69
N GLY A 100 10.31 -41.76 -5.19
CA GLY A 100 10.38 -42.10 -3.79
C GLY A 100 9.38 -41.38 -2.86
N VAL A 101 8.44 -40.57 -3.38
CA VAL A 101 7.34 -39.98 -2.62
C VAL A 101 6.06 -40.73 -2.85
N SER A 102 5.55 -41.37 -1.80
CA SER A 102 4.31 -42.15 -1.82
C SER A 102 3.08 -41.32 -1.41
N GLN A 103 3.26 -40.41 -0.45
CA GLN A 103 2.17 -39.61 0.10
C GLN A 103 2.66 -38.25 0.62
N VAL A 104 1.81 -37.23 0.57
CA VAL A 104 2.05 -35.91 1.19
C VAL A 104 0.97 -35.65 2.26
N LYS A 105 1.40 -35.51 3.50
CA LYS A 105 0.57 -35.17 4.67
C LYS A 105 0.91 -33.74 5.10
N ILE A 106 -0.09 -32.85 5.15
CA ILE A 106 0.09 -31.45 5.53
C ILE A 106 -0.62 -31.22 6.86
N ASN A 107 0.15 -30.84 7.87
CA ASN A 107 -0.37 -30.33 9.13
C ASN A 107 -0.50 -28.82 9.03
N TRP A 108 -1.72 -28.32 9.22
CA TRP A 108 -2.02 -26.90 9.06
C TRP A 108 -2.04 -26.21 10.42
N GLY A 109 -1.27 -25.16 10.54
CA GLY A 109 -1.24 -24.25 11.67
C GLY A 109 -1.61 -22.82 11.29
N GLU A 110 -1.46 -21.92 12.23
CA GLU A 110 -1.64 -20.49 12.05
C GLU A 110 -0.35 -19.75 12.49
N LEU A 111 0.01 -18.67 11.78
CA LEU A 111 1.10 -17.79 12.16
C LEU A 111 0.72 -17.00 13.42
N THR A 112 1.65 -16.86 14.37
CA THR A 112 1.49 -15.92 15.48
C THR A 112 1.37 -14.50 14.96
N ALA A 113 0.91 -13.56 15.79
CA ALA A 113 0.82 -12.15 15.40
C ALA A 113 2.18 -11.59 14.94
N GLU A 114 3.26 -11.93 15.65
CA GLU A 114 4.63 -11.52 15.30
C GLU A 114 5.08 -12.11 13.95
N GLN A 115 4.90 -13.43 13.77
CA GLN A 115 5.26 -14.12 12.52
C GLN A 115 4.45 -13.63 11.33
N ARG A 116 3.19 -13.24 11.53
CA ARG A 116 2.35 -12.63 10.51
C ARG A 116 2.88 -11.25 10.13
N ALA A 117 3.30 -10.45 11.11
CA ALA A 117 3.92 -9.15 10.86
C ALA A 117 5.20 -9.29 10.04
N ASP A 118 6.06 -10.28 10.34
CA ASP A 118 7.28 -10.57 9.59
C ASP A 118 6.99 -11.02 8.15
N ALA A 119 6.03 -11.93 7.96
CA ALA A 119 5.61 -12.39 6.63
C ALA A 119 5.10 -11.21 5.78
N MET A 120 4.27 -10.35 6.38
CA MET A 120 3.78 -9.13 5.72
C MET A 120 4.90 -8.13 5.41
N ALA A 121 5.91 -7.98 6.28
CA ALA A 121 7.06 -7.12 6.02
C ALA A 121 7.89 -7.63 4.83
N LYS A 122 8.15 -8.93 4.74
CA LYS A 122 8.84 -9.57 3.62
C LYS A 122 8.06 -9.42 2.32
N ALA A 123 6.74 -9.67 2.33
CA ALA A 123 5.90 -9.49 1.17
C ALA A 123 5.93 -8.03 0.66
N ARG A 124 5.83 -7.04 1.57
CA ARG A 124 5.98 -5.61 1.21
C ARG A 124 7.34 -5.31 0.57
N PHE A 125 8.41 -5.84 1.17
CA PHE A 125 9.76 -5.65 0.63
C PHE A 125 9.85 -6.20 -0.80
N ASN A 126 9.37 -7.42 -1.06
CA ASN A 126 9.41 -8.06 -2.38
C ASN A 126 8.59 -7.29 -3.42
N VAL A 127 7.38 -6.85 -3.05
CA VAL A 127 6.54 -6.00 -3.92
C VAL A 127 7.24 -4.66 -4.20
N SER A 128 7.91 -4.07 -3.20
CA SER A 128 8.62 -2.79 -3.36
C SER A 128 9.83 -2.87 -4.29
N GLN A 129 10.48 -4.04 -4.39
CA GLN A 129 11.61 -4.25 -5.32
C GLN A 129 11.15 -4.34 -6.79
N ASN A 130 9.89 -4.74 -7.03
CA ASN A 130 9.30 -4.87 -8.35
C ASN A 130 8.29 -3.73 -8.63
N ALA A 131 8.45 -2.57 -7.95
CA ALA A 131 7.57 -1.42 -8.15
C ALA A 131 7.65 -0.92 -9.61
N PRO A 132 6.52 -0.51 -10.20
CA PRO A 132 6.52 0.15 -11.50
C PRO A 132 7.37 1.41 -11.49
N ASP A 133 7.98 1.73 -12.64
CA ASP A 133 8.72 2.98 -12.80
C ASP A 133 7.79 4.19 -12.64
N THR A 134 8.19 5.13 -11.81
CA THR A 134 7.47 6.39 -11.57
C THR A 134 8.42 7.57 -11.67
N SER A 135 7.87 8.77 -11.90
CA SER A 135 8.64 10.02 -11.88
C SER A 135 8.84 10.57 -10.46
N ILE A 136 8.32 9.88 -9.45
CA ILE A 136 8.44 10.27 -8.04
C ILE A 136 9.85 9.89 -7.56
N PRO A 137 10.64 10.84 -7.02
CA PRO A 137 11.97 10.53 -6.51
C PRO A 137 11.94 9.40 -5.47
N SER A 138 12.93 8.53 -5.49
CA SER A 138 13.00 7.36 -4.60
C SER A 138 13.12 7.73 -3.11
N THR A 139 13.59 8.93 -2.83
CA THR A 139 13.74 9.51 -1.48
C THR A 139 12.44 10.11 -0.95
N THR A 140 11.46 10.37 -1.81
CA THR A 140 10.17 10.97 -1.43
C THR A 140 9.36 10.01 -0.58
N LYS A 141 8.83 10.49 0.52
CA LYS A 141 7.84 9.78 1.34
C LYS A 141 6.45 9.99 0.74
N VAL A 142 5.83 8.90 0.28
CA VAL A 142 4.49 8.93 -0.31
C VAL A 142 3.47 8.55 0.74
N VAL A 143 2.52 9.44 1.02
CA VAL A 143 1.46 9.24 2.01
C VAL A 143 0.09 9.36 1.36
N MET A 144 -0.63 8.27 1.29
CA MET A 144 -2.00 8.22 0.79
C MET A 144 -2.98 8.59 1.90
N ILE A 145 -3.73 9.67 1.73
CA ILE A 145 -4.79 10.07 2.67
C ILE A 145 -6.10 9.48 2.18
N ALA A 146 -6.60 8.49 2.90
CA ALA A 146 -7.74 7.68 2.51
C ALA A 146 -8.92 7.82 3.49
N SER A 147 -10.13 7.59 3.00
CA SER A 147 -11.33 7.58 3.83
C SER A 147 -12.34 6.56 3.34
N GLY A 148 -13.15 6.03 4.25
CA GLY A 148 -14.17 5.04 3.91
C GLY A 148 -15.35 5.64 3.14
N LYS A 149 -15.70 6.90 3.39
CA LYS A 149 -16.83 7.61 2.74
C LYS A 149 -16.48 9.07 2.47
N GLY A 150 -17.23 9.68 1.55
CA GLY A 150 -17.18 11.12 1.31
C GLY A 150 -17.66 11.94 2.52
N GLY A 151 -17.25 13.21 2.58
CA GLY A 151 -17.73 14.15 3.60
C GLY A 151 -17.08 14.03 4.98
N VAL A 152 -16.05 13.22 5.16
CA VAL A 152 -15.30 13.14 6.44
C VAL A 152 -14.20 14.21 6.57
N GLY A 153 -14.02 15.05 5.54
CA GLY A 153 -13.00 16.10 5.51
C GLY A 153 -11.62 15.62 5.10
N LYS A 154 -11.53 14.54 4.34
CA LYS A 154 -10.26 13.97 3.82
C LYS A 154 -9.38 15.03 3.14
N SER A 155 -9.92 15.76 2.16
CA SER A 155 -9.20 16.79 1.41
C SER A 155 -8.79 17.97 2.29
N SER A 156 -9.62 18.35 3.29
CA SER A 156 -9.24 19.34 4.30
C SER A 156 -8.03 18.87 5.13
N ILE A 157 -8.01 17.61 5.53
CA ILE A 157 -6.85 17.04 6.25
C ILE A 157 -5.64 17.01 5.32
N THR A 158 -5.77 16.56 4.06
CA THR A 158 -4.67 16.50 3.09
C THR A 158 -4.03 17.86 2.88
N THR A 159 -4.84 18.89 2.61
CA THR A 159 -4.34 20.25 2.32
C THR A 159 -3.72 20.93 3.53
N ASN A 160 -4.28 20.72 4.72
CA ASN A 160 -3.73 21.25 5.95
C ASN A 160 -2.45 20.54 6.37
N LEU A 161 -2.35 19.22 6.20
CA LEU A 161 -1.08 18.51 6.44
C LEU A 161 0.00 18.96 5.45
N ALA A 162 -0.34 19.15 4.16
CA ALA A 162 0.61 19.66 3.18
C ALA A 162 1.12 21.06 3.57
N ALA A 163 0.20 21.97 3.94
CA ALA A 163 0.56 23.31 4.36
C ALA A 163 1.37 23.33 5.69
N GLY A 164 1.01 22.46 6.63
CA GLY A 164 1.74 22.32 7.90
C GLY A 164 3.16 21.81 7.70
N LEU A 165 3.36 20.79 6.86
CA LEU A 165 4.70 20.28 6.52
C LEU A 165 5.52 21.34 5.76
N ALA A 166 4.93 22.01 4.77
CA ALA A 166 5.63 23.08 4.04
C ALA A 166 6.02 24.23 4.96
N ASN A 167 5.17 24.59 5.91
CA ASN A 167 5.49 25.62 6.92
C ASN A 167 6.64 25.21 7.86
N GLN A 168 6.96 23.93 7.94
CA GLN A 168 8.13 23.41 8.66
C GLN A 168 9.40 23.36 7.77
N GLY A 169 9.30 23.75 6.49
CA GLY A 169 10.42 23.83 5.56
C GLY A 169 10.51 22.69 4.55
N TYR A 170 9.58 21.75 4.56
CA TYR A 170 9.60 20.64 3.61
C TYR A 170 9.09 21.04 2.21
N VAL A 171 9.58 20.35 1.18
CA VAL A 171 9.06 20.40 -0.18
C VAL A 171 7.99 19.32 -0.31
N VAL A 172 6.74 19.74 -0.49
CA VAL A 172 5.58 18.86 -0.44
C VAL A 172 4.85 18.80 -1.78
N GLY A 173 4.75 17.62 -2.37
CA GLY A 173 3.85 17.37 -3.49
C GLY A 173 2.44 17.04 -2.98
N VAL A 174 1.43 17.48 -3.70
CA VAL A 174 0.04 17.08 -3.48
C VAL A 174 -0.54 16.59 -4.80
N MET A 175 -0.98 15.33 -4.81
CA MET A 175 -1.70 14.71 -5.91
C MET A 175 -3.16 14.55 -5.51
N ASP A 176 -4.06 15.31 -6.16
CA ASP A 176 -5.50 15.15 -6.00
C ASP A 176 -6.01 14.07 -6.96
N ALA A 177 -6.25 12.88 -6.42
CA ALA A 177 -6.77 11.73 -7.14
C ALA A 177 -8.30 11.55 -6.98
N ASP A 178 -8.99 12.46 -6.28
CA ASP A 178 -10.45 12.47 -6.15
C ASP A 178 -11.09 13.19 -7.36
N ILE A 179 -11.23 12.46 -8.44
CA ILE A 179 -11.64 12.98 -9.75
C ILE A 179 -13.05 13.57 -9.74
N TRP A 180 -13.93 13.04 -8.92
CA TRP A 180 -15.33 13.46 -8.82
C TRP A 180 -15.56 14.60 -7.84
N GLY A 181 -14.61 14.84 -6.94
CA GLY A 181 -14.71 15.84 -5.89
C GLY A 181 -13.42 16.60 -5.68
N PHE A 182 -12.68 16.87 -6.78
CA PHE A 182 -11.44 17.61 -6.70
C PHE A 182 -11.66 18.97 -6.01
N SER A 183 -10.91 19.23 -4.97
CA SER A 183 -11.04 20.43 -4.15
C SER A 183 -9.69 21.00 -3.70
N VAL A 184 -8.63 20.20 -3.83
CA VAL A 184 -7.28 20.55 -3.37
C VAL A 184 -6.76 21.87 -3.95
N PRO A 185 -6.90 22.17 -5.26
CA PRO A 185 -6.43 23.46 -5.80
C PRO A 185 -7.04 24.66 -5.10
N ARG A 186 -8.36 24.68 -4.95
CA ARG A 186 -9.08 25.76 -4.28
C ARG A 186 -8.65 25.87 -2.82
N MET A 187 -8.61 24.75 -2.10
CA MET A 187 -8.24 24.72 -0.68
C MET A 187 -6.80 25.17 -0.41
N LEU A 188 -5.90 25.00 -1.39
CA LEU A 188 -4.53 25.46 -1.32
C LEU A 188 -4.32 26.84 -1.96
N GLY A 189 -5.36 27.48 -2.51
CA GLY A 189 -5.27 28.76 -3.22
C GLY A 189 -4.33 28.70 -4.43
N VAL A 190 -4.29 27.56 -5.12
CA VAL A 190 -3.48 27.34 -6.32
C VAL A 190 -4.41 27.32 -7.51
N SER A 191 -4.13 28.19 -8.49
CA SER A 191 -4.92 28.32 -9.72
C SER A 191 -4.01 28.40 -10.93
N GLY A 192 -4.48 27.96 -12.10
CA GLY A 192 -3.74 27.97 -13.34
C GLY A 192 -4.03 26.73 -14.17
N GLU A 193 -3.33 26.58 -15.28
CA GLU A 193 -3.42 25.42 -16.17
C GLU A 193 -2.16 24.55 -16.02
N LEU A 194 -2.34 23.24 -16.03
CA LEU A 194 -1.19 22.32 -16.09
C LEU A 194 -0.56 22.40 -17.49
N LEU A 195 0.72 22.76 -17.51
CA LEU A 195 1.48 22.77 -18.73
C LEU A 195 2.12 21.41 -18.98
N ALA A 196 1.77 20.80 -20.10
CA ALA A 196 2.45 19.60 -20.59
C ALA A 196 3.47 20.01 -21.68
N ARG A 197 4.76 19.74 -21.42
CA ARG A 197 5.85 19.95 -22.39
C ARG A 197 6.68 18.68 -22.48
N ASP A 198 6.96 18.26 -23.70
CA ASP A 198 7.75 17.05 -23.98
C ASP A 198 7.21 15.79 -23.26
N GLY A 199 5.88 15.67 -23.18
CA GLY A 199 5.21 14.56 -22.50
C GLY A 199 5.29 14.61 -20.96
N LYS A 200 5.79 15.70 -20.37
CA LYS A 200 5.86 15.88 -18.92
C LYS A 200 4.95 17.00 -18.45
N ILE A 201 4.26 16.75 -17.33
CA ILE A 201 3.34 17.67 -16.67
C ILE A 201 4.11 18.44 -15.61
N THR A 202 4.05 19.78 -15.67
CA THR A 202 4.65 20.63 -14.62
C THR A 202 3.60 20.93 -13.56
N PRO A 203 3.85 20.59 -12.28
CA PRO A 203 2.93 20.91 -11.19
C PRO A 203 2.85 22.44 -10.98
N LEU A 204 1.71 22.89 -10.43
CA LEU A 204 1.56 24.28 -10.00
C LEU A 204 2.09 24.43 -8.58
N SER A 205 2.85 25.48 -8.33
CA SER A 205 3.59 25.65 -7.07
C SER A 205 3.07 26.83 -6.24
N ARG A 206 3.10 26.66 -4.91
CA ARG A 206 2.85 27.71 -3.92
C ARG A 206 3.91 27.65 -2.82
N THR A 207 4.51 28.79 -2.49
CA THR A 207 5.39 28.95 -1.33
C THR A 207 4.56 29.05 -0.05
N VAL A 208 4.94 28.31 0.99
CA VAL A 208 4.30 28.31 2.31
C VAL A 208 5.39 28.33 3.37
N GLY A 209 5.51 29.43 4.09
CA GLY A 209 6.62 29.61 5.04
C GLY A 209 7.98 29.42 4.36
N PRO A 210 8.90 28.64 4.95
CA PRO A 210 10.19 28.33 4.35
C PRO A 210 10.14 27.22 3.28
N GLY A 211 9.02 26.49 3.17
CA GLY A 211 8.85 25.39 2.22
C GLY A 211 8.00 25.74 1.00
N ARG A 212 7.59 24.69 0.29
CA ARG A 212 6.85 24.80 -0.98
C ARG A 212 5.85 23.65 -1.10
N ILE A 213 4.72 23.92 -1.75
CA ILE A 213 3.74 22.91 -2.15
C ILE A 213 3.66 22.89 -3.68
N ASP A 214 3.83 21.72 -4.29
CA ASP A 214 3.69 21.48 -5.71
C ASP A 214 2.45 20.60 -5.94
N VAL A 215 1.47 21.10 -6.72
CA VAL A 215 0.13 20.51 -6.82
C VAL A 215 -0.15 20.00 -8.22
N VAL A 216 -0.66 18.77 -8.32
CA VAL A 216 -1.35 18.26 -9.50
C VAL A 216 -2.75 17.80 -9.11
N SER A 217 -3.74 18.15 -9.91
CA SER A 217 -5.13 17.77 -9.70
C SER A 217 -5.82 17.53 -11.03
N MET A 218 -6.75 16.62 -11.04
CA MET A 218 -7.66 16.44 -12.17
C MET A 218 -8.50 17.69 -12.43
N GLY A 219 -8.72 18.51 -11.39
CA GLY A 219 -9.42 19.80 -11.52
C GLY A 219 -8.77 20.78 -12.49
N PHE A 220 -7.46 20.71 -12.69
CA PHE A 220 -6.77 21.56 -13.68
C PHE A 220 -6.95 21.11 -15.14
N LEU A 221 -7.54 19.94 -15.37
CA LEU A 221 -7.84 19.42 -16.71
C LEU A 221 -9.28 19.73 -17.14
N VAL A 222 -10.03 20.43 -16.31
CA VAL A 222 -11.44 20.76 -16.50
C VAL A 222 -11.58 22.27 -16.68
N GLU A 223 -12.20 22.71 -17.76
CA GLU A 223 -12.39 24.15 -18.05
C GLU A 223 -13.31 24.85 -17.03
N GLN A 224 -14.22 24.12 -16.41
CA GLN A 224 -15.15 24.64 -15.39
C GLN A 224 -15.38 23.57 -14.29
N GLU A 225 -15.28 23.96 -13.03
CA GLU A 225 -15.51 23.08 -11.87
C GLU A 225 -16.89 22.41 -11.89
N ASP A 226 -17.90 23.06 -12.45
CA ASP A 226 -19.29 22.58 -12.53
C ASP A 226 -19.57 21.65 -13.72
N SER A 227 -18.59 21.38 -14.59
CA SER A 227 -18.82 20.52 -15.73
C SER A 227 -18.81 19.04 -15.34
N ALA A 228 -19.92 18.33 -15.62
CA ALA A 228 -20.01 16.90 -15.39
C ALA A 228 -19.10 16.13 -16.34
N LEU A 229 -17.99 15.62 -15.83
CA LEU A 229 -17.07 14.77 -16.57
C LEU A 229 -17.56 13.32 -16.59
N MET A 230 -17.85 12.82 -17.78
CA MET A 230 -18.21 11.40 -17.99
C MET A 230 -16.96 10.55 -18.21
N TRP A 231 -16.11 10.46 -17.19
CA TRP A 231 -14.94 9.60 -17.23
C TRP A 231 -15.32 8.13 -16.94
N ARG A 232 -14.88 7.22 -17.79
CA ARG A 232 -15.03 5.78 -17.53
C ARG A 232 -13.80 5.27 -16.78
N GLY A 233 -13.96 4.23 -15.92
CA GLY A 233 -12.93 3.73 -15.02
C GLY A 233 -11.53 3.52 -15.65
N LEU A 234 -11.45 3.07 -16.91
CA LEU A 234 -10.19 2.91 -17.62
C LEU A 234 -9.45 4.24 -17.88
N MET A 235 -10.19 5.34 -18.07
CA MET A 235 -9.58 6.67 -18.28
C MET A 235 -9.06 7.24 -16.96
N LEU A 236 -9.75 6.96 -15.86
CA LEU A 236 -9.35 7.36 -14.51
C LEU A 236 -8.02 6.72 -14.11
N ASN A 237 -7.89 5.41 -14.31
CA ASN A 237 -6.64 4.69 -14.03
C ASN A 237 -5.49 5.21 -14.89
N ARG A 238 -5.73 5.58 -16.16
CA ARG A 238 -4.73 6.21 -17.02
C ARG A 238 -4.30 7.58 -16.49
N ALA A 239 -5.23 8.42 -16.08
CA ALA A 239 -4.89 9.74 -15.56
C ALA A 239 -4.03 9.63 -14.29
N VAL A 240 -4.39 8.75 -13.36
CA VAL A 240 -3.58 8.46 -12.18
C VAL A 240 -2.21 7.90 -12.55
N GLN A 241 -2.13 7.03 -13.56
CA GLN A 241 -0.86 6.52 -14.09
C GLN A 241 0.01 7.65 -14.63
N HIS A 242 -0.55 8.56 -15.42
CA HIS A 242 0.16 9.75 -15.91
C HIS A 242 0.66 10.64 -14.76
N PHE A 243 -0.12 10.82 -13.70
CA PHE A 243 0.35 11.59 -12.53
C PHE A 243 1.50 10.90 -11.79
N CYS A 244 1.56 9.58 -11.79
CA CYS A 244 2.69 8.85 -11.21
C CYS A 244 3.93 8.84 -12.12
N GLN A 245 3.76 8.85 -13.46
CA GLN A 245 4.85 8.63 -14.42
C GLN A 245 5.31 9.90 -15.16
N ASP A 246 4.39 10.83 -15.41
CA ASP A 246 4.64 11.95 -16.31
C ASP A 246 4.72 13.32 -15.63
N VAL A 247 4.43 13.40 -14.33
CA VAL A 247 4.63 14.64 -13.58
C VAL A 247 6.11 14.87 -13.32
N LYS A 248 6.59 16.08 -13.63
CA LYS A 248 7.96 16.50 -13.33
C LYS A 248 8.05 16.95 -11.87
N TRP A 249 8.02 15.99 -10.95
CA TRP A 249 8.25 16.27 -9.54
C TRP A 249 9.67 16.83 -9.32
N PRO A 250 9.85 17.77 -8.36
CA PRO A 250 11.18 18.26 -8.02
C PRO A 250 12.04 17.15 -7.40
N THR A 251 13.35 17.22 -7.65
CA THR A 251 14.30 16.20 -7.15
C THR A 251 14.50 16.25 -5.63
N ASP A 252 14.19 17.40 -5.02
CA ASP A 252 14.22 17.68 -3.59
C ASP A 252 12.87 17.47 -2.91
N LEU A 253 11.96 16.70 -3.51
CA LEU A 253 10.63 16.41 -2.96
C LEU A 253 10.75 15.53 -1.71
N ASP A 254 10.40 16.07 -0.53
CA ASP A 254 10.41 15.33 0.73
C ASP A 254 9.18 14.44 0.89
N TYR A 255 8.00 14.99 0.62
CA TYR A 255 6.71 14.32 0.77
C TYR A 255 5.86 14.42 -0.47
N LEU A 256 5.12 13.36 -0.78
CA LEU A 256 4.00 13.38 -1.72
C LEU A 256 2.73 12.92 -0.99
N LEU A 257 1.83 13.84 -0.73
CA LEU A 257 0.51 13.54 -0.17
C LEU A 257 -0.47 13.27 -1.30
N ILE A 258 -1.18 12.14 -1.25
CA ILE A 258 -2.17 11.75 -2.26
C ILE A 258 -3.56 11.82 -1.64
N ASP A 259 -4.37 12.76 -2.11
CA ASP A 259 -5.78 12.85 -1.74
C ASP A 259 -6.57 11.79 -2.50
N MET A 260 -6.89 10.68 -1.82
CA MET A 260 -7.51 9.51 -2.42
C MET A 260 -9.02 9.73 -2.65
N PRO A 261 -9.65 9.16 -3.69
CA PRO A 261 -11.11 9.13 -3.73
C PRO A 261 -11.68 8.37 -2.51
N PRO A 262 -12.91 8.62 -2.08
CA PRO A 262 -13.50 7.89 -0.95
C PRO A 262 -13.81 6.43 -1.30
N GLY A 263 -13.76 5.53 -0.33
CA GLY A 263 -14.12 4.11 -0.46
C GLY A 263 -12.95 3.20 -0.81
N THR A 264 -13.20 2.14 -1.61
CA THR A 264 -12.23 1.07 -1.96
C THR A 264 -12.28 0.75 -3.47
N GLY A 265 -12.34 1.77 -4.32
CA GLY A 265 -12.54 1.61 -5.75
C GLY A 265 -11.26 1.33 -6.56
N ASP A 266 -11.42 1.23 -7.89
CA ASP A 266 -10.34 0.86 -8.82
C ASP A 266 -9.15 1.84 -8.79
N VAL A 267 -9.38 3.13 -8.60
CA VAL A 267 -8.33 4.16 -8.52
C VAL A 267 -7.42 3.92 -7.32
N GLN A 268 -8.00 3.59 -6.16
CA GLN A 268 -7.24 3.31 -4.95
C GLN A 268 -6.39 2.06 -5.10
N MET A 269 -6.95 0.99 -5.66
CA MET A 269 -6.21 -0.24 -5.93
C MET A 269 -5.12 -0.01 -7.00
N GLY A 270 -5.41 0.82 -8.01
CA GLY A 270 -4.42 1.21 -9.02
C GLY A 270 -3.23 1.95 -8.42
N LEU A 271 -3.48 2.96 -7.58
CA LEU A 271 -2.44 3.71 -6.86
C LEU A 271 -1.62 2.81 -5.93
N ALA A 272 -2.28 1.92 -5.16
CA ALA A 272 -1.59 0.99 -4.28
C ALA A 272 -0.61 0.07 -5.03
N LYS A 273 -1.00 -0.40 -6.23
CA LYS A 273 -0.14 -1.22 -7.09
C LYS A 273 1.01 -0.44 -7.73
N MET A 274 0.76 0.82 -8.11
CA MET A 274 1.80 1.68 -8.70
C MET A 274 2.80 2.19 -7.67
N LEU A 275 2.37 2.38 -6.44
CA LEU A 275 3.14 2.98 -5.35
C LEU A 275 3.23 2.05 -4.13
N PRO A 276 3.85 0.87 -4.27
CA PRO A 276 3.88 -0.14 -3.20
C PRO A 276 4.72 0.30 -1.98
N ARG A 277 5.52 1.36 -2.13
CA ARG A 277 6.27 2.00 -1.03
C ARG A 277 5.46 3.06 -0.30
N ALA A 278 4.26 3.38 -0.78
CA ALA A 278 3.41 4.38 -0.14
C ALA A 278 2.93 3.89 1.22
N GLU A 279 2.69 4.85 2.09
CA GLU A 279 2.10 4.66 3.40
C GLU A 279 0.68 5.24 3.39
N MET A 280 -0.20 4.75 4.27
CA MET A 280 -1.60 5.15 4.29
C MET A 280 -1.99 5.73 5.64
N VAL A 281 -2.61 6.91 5.62
CA VAL A 281 -3.31 7.52 6.76
C VAL A 281 -4.80 7.46 6.50
N ILE A 282 -5.57 7.01 7.49
CA ILE A 282 -7.02 6.86 7.36
C ILE A 282 -7.71 8.00 8.10
N VAL A 283 -8.56 8.75 7.39
CA VAL A 283 -9.39 9.82 7.96
C VAL A 283 -10.81 9.29 8.20
N THR A 284 -11.31 9.49 9.40
CA THR A 284 -12.67 9.14 9.82
C THR A 284 -13.30 10.24 10.66
N THR A 285 -14.56 10.08 11.04
CA THR A 285 -15.25 10.90 12.04
C THR A 285 -15.67 10.01 13.21
N PRO A 286 -16.10 10.56 14.35
CA PRO A 286 -16.57 9.76 15.49
C PRO A 286 -17.73 8.82 15.16
N ALA A 287 -18.50 9.09 14.10
CA ALA A 287 -19.70 8.34 13.75
C ALA A 287 -19.41 6.87 13.41
N LEU A 288 -20.15 5.94 14.03
CA LEU A 288 -20.00 4.49 13.87
C LEU A 288 -20.02 4.03 12.40
N ASN A 289 -20.89 4.63 11.58
CA ASN A 289 -20.96 4.30 10.15
C ASN A 289 -19.69 4.69 9.39
N ALA A 290 -19.01 5.77 9.80
CA ALA A 290 -17.74 6.17 9.19
C ALA A 290 -16.64 5.16 9.55
N GLN A 291 -16.58 4.70 10.80
CA GLN A 291 -15.63 3.70 11.28
C GLN A 291 -15.73 2.38 10.52
N LYS A 292 -16.95 1.82 10.38
CA LYS A 292 -17.19 0.54 9.71
C LYS A 292 -16.75 0.55 8.25
N VAL A 293 -16.91 1.68 7.56
CA VAL A 293 -16.48 1.81 6.16
C VAL A 293 -14.98 2.08 6.09
N ALA A 294 -14.42 2.86 7.01
CA ALA A 294 -12.99 3.10 7.10
C ALA A 294 -12.19 1.81 7.42
N ALA A 295 -12.74 0.89 8.20
CA ALA A 295 -12.14 -0.43 8.43
C ALA A 295 -11.97 -1.24 7.13
N ARG A 296 -12.89 -1.10 6.15
CA ARG A 296 -12.73 -1.73 4.83
C ARG A 296 -11.59 -1.11 4.02
N VAL A 297 -11.34 0.19 4.17
CA VAL A 297 -10.20 0.87 3.55
C VAL A 297 -8.89 0.37 4.17
N ALA A 298 -8.87 0.18 5.49
CA ALA A 298 -7.71 -0.42 6.16
C ALA A 298 -7.43 -1.84 5.66
N ASP A 299 -8.46 -2.67 5.54
CA ASP A 299 -8.35 -4.03 4.99
C ASP A 299 -7.85 -4.03 3.53
N MET A 300 -8.38 -3.13 2.69
CA MET A 300 -7.90 -2.93 1.32
C MET A 300 -6.43 -2.51 1.28
N GLY A 301 -6.03 -1.55 2.11
CA GLY A 301 -4.63 -1.13 2.23
C GLY A 301 -3.72 -2.28 2.63
N ALA A 302 -4.09 -3.05 3.65
CA ALA A 302 -3.34 -4.21 4.10
C ALA A 302 -3.21 -5.29 3.02
N LYS A 303 -4.29 -5.59 2.29
CA LYS A 303 -4.30 -6.55 1.17
C LYS A 303 -3.45 -6.11 -0.03
N ASN A 304 -3.22 -4.82 -0.19
CA ASN A 304 -2.30 -4.28 -1.20
C ASN A 304 -0.92 -3.93 -0.62
N TYR A 305 -0.56 -4.49 0.53
CA TYR A 305 0.74 -4.36 1.21
C TYR A 305 1.11 -2.95 1.65
N LEU A 306 0.17 -2.01 1.66
CA LEU A 306 0.42 -0.66 2.17
C LEU A 306 0.58 -0.70 3.70
N ARG A 307 1.57 0.02 4.21
CA ARG A 307 1.68 0.26 5.65
C ARG A 307 0.64 1.30 6.07
N ILE A 308 -0.25 0.95 6.98
CA ILE A 308 -1.15 1.90 7.60
C ILE A 308 -0.43 2.58 8.73
N VAL A 309 -0.20 3.89 8.60
CA VAL A 309 0.55 4.71 9.55
C VAL A 309 -0.29 5.01 10.79
N GLY A 310 -1.58 5.28 10.58
CA GLY A 310 -2.50 5.57 11.66
C GLY A 310 -3.83 6.15 11.20
N VAL A 311 -4.62 6.57 12.17
CA VAL A 311 -5.96 7.14 11.99
C VAL A 311 -5.96 8.60 12.45
N ILE A 312 -6.65 9.46 11.70
CA ILE A 312 -7.00 10.82 12.11
C ILE A 312 -8.53 10.86 12.30
N GLU A 313 -8.97 11.27 13.49
CA GLU A 313 -10.38 11.53 13.75
C GLU A 313 -10.67 13.02 13.48
N ASN A 314 -11.36 13.31 12.39
CA ASN A 314 -11.81 14.65 12.07
C ASN A 314 -13.23 14.89 12.62
N MET A 315 -13.59 16.15 12.79
CA MET A 315 -14.89 16.56 13.34
C MET A 315 -15.19 15.95 14.73
N SER A 316 -14.16 15.88 15.59
CA SER A 316 -14.24 15.20 16.88
C SER A 316 -15.22 15.85 17.86
N ALA A 317 -15.22 17.17 17.95
CA ALA A 317 -16.15 17.94 18.76
C ALA A 317 -16.22 19.39 18.24
N PHE A 318 -17.29 20.07 18.54
CA PHE A 318 -17.44 21.53 18.40
C PHE A 318 -17.29 22.19 19.76
N VAL A 319 -16.42 23.16 19.86
CA VAL A 319 -16.27 24.00 21.06
C VAL A 319 -16.96 25.32 20.79
N ALA A 320 -18.03 25.59 21.55
CA ALA A 320 -18.79 26.82 21.42
C ALA A 320 -18.05 28.01 22.07
N PRO A 321 -18.39 29.27 21.72
CA PRO A 321 -17.71 30.46 22.28
C PRO A 321 -17.79 30.59 23.80
N ASP A 322 -18.79 29.96 24.44
CA ASP A 322 -18.92 29.89 25.90
C ASP A 322 -18.06 28.80 26.56
N GLY A 323 -17.23 28.07 25.76
CA GLY A 323 -16.40 26.97 26.21
C GLY A 323 -17.11 25.62 26.33
N SER A 324 -18.41 25.55 26.06
CA SER A 324 -19.13 24.25 26.05
C SER A 324 -18.72 23.39 24.87
N THR A 325 -18.57 22.07 25.12
CA THR A 325 -18.16 21.11 24.10
C THR A 325 -19.32 20.24 23.64
N HIS A 326 -19.59 20.24 22.34
CA HIS A 326 -20.67 19.49 21.72
C HIS A 326 -20.13 18.41 20.79
N ARG A 327 -20.44 17.15 21.08
CA ARG A 327 -20.02 15.97 20.28
C ARG A 327 -21.08 15.64 19.22
N LEU A 328 -21.14 16.42 18.15
CA LEU A 328 -22.18 16.36 17.14
C LEU A 328 -22.25 15.00 16.40
N PHE A 329 -21.13 14.30 16.29
CA PHE A 329 -21.03 13.00 15.61
C PHE A 329 -20.69 11.83 16.55
N GLY A 330 -20.85 12.02 17.87
CA GLY A 330 -20.42 11.05 18.87
C GLY A 330 -18.97 11.28 19.34
N GLU A 331 -18.35 10.27 19.91
CA GLU A 331 -16.98 10.34 20.42
C GLU A 331 -16.22 9.02 20.26
N GLY A 332 -14.89 9.10 20.19
CA GLY A 332 -13.98 7.95 20.29
C GLY A 332 -13.96 7.02 19.09
N GLY A 333 -14.62 7.38 17.99
CA GLY A 333 -14.69 6.54 16.81
C GLY A 333 -13.36 6.31 16.12
N GLY A 334 -12.53 7.35 16.08
CA GLY A 334 -11.17 7.23 15.55
C GLY A 334 -10.29 6.33 16.41
N ARG A 335 -10.41 6.42 17.75
CA ARG A 335 -9.71 5.53 18.67
C ARG A 335 -10.14 4.08 18.47
N ALA A 336 -11.45 3.83 18.44
CA ALA A 336 -11.98 2.47 18.24
C ALA A 336 -11.52 1.87 16.90
N LEU A 337 -11.47 2.68 15.83
CA LEU A 337 -10.92 2.25 14.54
C LEU A 337 -9.42 1.96 14.62
N ALA A 338 -8.64 2.84 15.24
CA ALA A 338 -7.20 2.68 15.41
C ALA A 338 -6.88 1.38 16.16
N ASP A 339 -7.57 1.12 17.27
CA ASP A 339 -7.43 -0.10 18.07
C ASP A 339 -7.84 -1.35 17.27
N ALA A 340 -8.94 -1.29 16.51
CA ALA A 340 -9.40 -2.41 15.68
C ALA A 340 -8.45 -2.76 14.52
N VAL A 341 -7.74 -1.76 13.97
CA VAL A 341 -6.74 -1.94 12.91
C VAL A 341 -5.35 -2.24 13.48
N GLY A 342 -5.11 -1.95 14.76
CA GLY A 342 -3.82 -2.14 15.41
C GLY A 342 -2.79 -1.04 15.06
N VAL A 343 -3.25 0.20 14.86
CA VAL A 343 -2.42 1.35 14.50
C VAL A 343 -2.66 2.53 15.45
N PRO A 344 -1.74 3.52 15.55
CA PRO A 344 -1.94 4.68 16.40
C PRO A 344 -3.07 5.59 15.92
N LEU A 345 -3.75 6.27 16.87
CA LEU A 345 -4.50 7.48 16.59
C LEU A 345 -3.52 8.64 16.52
N LEU A 346 -3.35 9.23 15.32
CA LEU A 346 -2.40 10.31 15.07
C LEU A 346 -2.83 11.61 15.74
N GLY A 347 -4.15 11.83 15.78
CA GLY A 347 -4.76 12.97 16.46
C GLY A 347 -6.25 13.09 16.18
N THR A 348 -6.86 14.07 16.84
CA THR A 348 -8.28 14.44 16.67
C THR A 348 -8.36 15.92 16.30
N VAL A 349 -9.16 16.24 15.27
CA VAL A 349 -9.33 17.61 14.78
C VAL A 349 -10.75 18.06 15.13
N PRO A 350 -10.91 19.16 15.88
CA PRO A 350 -12.24 19.67 16.24
C PRO A 350 -12.96 20.29 15.03
N ILE A 351 -14.28 20.49 15.19
CA ILE A 351 -15.08 21.26 14.26
C ILE A 351 -14.85 22.74 14.53
N GLU A 352 -14.42 23.46 13.51
CA GLU A 352 -14.19 24.90 13.57
C GLU A 352 -14.54 25.54 12.23
N SER A 353 -15.24 26.68 12.22
CA SER A 353 -15.65 27.39 10.98
C SER A 353 -14.45 27.77 10.13
N GLY A 354 -13.33 28.13 10.78
CA GLY A 354 -12.08 28.49 10.13
C GLY A 354 -11.50 27.42 9.19
N VAL A 355 -11.83 26.13 9.43
CA VAL A 355 -11.42 25.03 8.54
C VAL A 355 -12.15 25.14 7.19
N SER A 356 -13.44 25.43 7.21
CA SER A 356 -14.25 25.59 6.00
C SER A 356 -13.91 26.89 5.28
N GLU A 357 -13.94 27.99 6.03
CA GLU A 357 -13.63 29.33 5.49
C GLU A 357 -12.22 29.38 4.88
N GLY A 358 -11.23 28.82 5.59
CA GLY A 358 -9.85 28.70 5.08
C GLY A 358 -9.77 27.88 3.81
N GLY A 359 -10.49 26.75 3.73
CA GLY A 359 -10.59 25.92 2.53
C GLY A 359 -11.22 26.64 1.34
N ASP A 360 -12.27 27.43 1.58
CA ASP A 360 -12.96 28.18 0.52
C ASP A 360 -12.11 29.35 -0.03
N HIS A 361 -11.25 29.93 0.79
CA HIS A 361 -10.39 31.06 0.43
C HIS A 361 -8.93 30.70 0.12
N GLY A 362 -8.60 29.40 0.07
CA GLY A 362 -7.25 28.93 -0.20
C GLY A 362 -6.24 29.26 0.89
N GLN A 363 -6.70 29.35 2.14
CA GLN A 363 -5.90 29.66 3.31
C GLN A 363 -6.02 28.53 4.35
N PRO A 364 -5.23 27.46 4.23
CA PRO A 364 -5.28 26.33 5.17
C PRO A 364 -5.19 26.79 6.62
N VAL A 365 -6.13 26.35 7.46
CA VAL A 365 -6.26 26.79 8.86
C VAL A 365 -5.04 26.47 9.69
N VAL A 366 -4.27 25.45 9.34
CA VAL A 366 -3.01 25.07 10.01
C VAL A 366 -1.97 26.19 10.03
N LEU A 367 -2.05 27.15 9.11
CA LEU A 367 -1.16 28.33 9.04
C LEU A 367 -1.59 29.45 10.00
N GLY A 368 -2.75 29.32 10.60
CA GLY A 368 -3.32 30.28 11.56
C GLY A 368 -3.16 29.82 13.00
N SER A 369 -4.15 30.14 13.82
CA SER A 369 -4.25 29.79 15.24
C SER A 369 -5.64 29.27 15.56
N GLY A 370 -5.78 28.61 16.71
CA GLY A 370 -7.01 28.04 17.20
C GLY A 370 -6.95 26.51 17.34
N PRO A 371 -7.95 25.91 17.97
CA PRO A 371 -7.92 24.47 18.29
C PRO A 371 -7.70 23.55 17.10
N ALA A 372 -8.31 23.83 15.95
CA ALA A 372 -8.11 23.03 14.74
C ALA A 372 -6.70 23.23 14.16
N ALA A 373 -6.20 24.47 14.15
CA ALA A 373 -4.85 24.76 13.70
C ALA A 373 -3.80 24.03 14.54
N GLU A 374 -3.90 24.11 15.87
CA GLU A 374 -2.98 23.46 16.82
C GLU A 374 -2.99 21.94 16.68
N ALA A 375 -4.19 21.35 16.53
CA ALA A 375 -4.35 19.92 16.31
C ALA A 375 -3.66 19.48 14.99
N LEU A 376 -3.88 20.22 13.90
CA LEU A 376 -3.29 19.92 12.59
C LEU A 376 -1.78 20.14 12.55
N GLN A 377 -1.27 21.19 13.22
CA GLN A 377 0.16 21.42 13.39
C GLN A 377 0.82 20.26 14.14
N THR A 378 0.20 19.82 15.25
CA THR A 378 0.68 18.67 16.03
C THR A 378 0.69 17.40 15.20
N ILE A 379 -0.36 17.12 14.42
CA ILE A 379 -0.43 15.94 13.57
C ILE A 379 0.65 16.01 12.47
N ALA A 380 0.85 17.17 11.84
CA ALA A 380 1.88 17.36 10.81
C ALA A 380 3.29 17.14 11.38
N SER A 381 3.62 17.70 12.56
CA SER A 381 4.90 17.50 13.23
C SER A 381 5.12 16.02 13.57
N ARG A 382 4.14 15.37 14.18
CA ARG A 382 4.23 13.95 14.52
C ARG A 382 4.36 13.07 13.28
N LEU A 383 3.67 13.42 12.19
CA LEU A 383 3.83 12.70 10.92
C LEU A 383 5.28 12.73 10.45
N ALA A 384 5.93 13.88 10.49
CA ALA A 384 7.31 14.06 10.04
C ALA A 384 8.35 13.51 11.03
N GLU A 385 8.12 13.59 12.33
CA GLU A 385 9.12 13.24 13.35
C GLU A 385 9.02 11.78 13.80
N GLU A 386 7.78 11.27 13.95
CA GLU A 386 7.54 9.96 14.57
C GLU A 386 7.15 8.87 13.56
N PHE A 387 6.27 9.20 12.62
CA PHE A 387 5.58 8.17 11.83
C PHE A 387 6.12 7.96 10.42
N VAL A 388 6.45 9.05 9.72
CA VAL A 388 6.95 9.05 8.34
C VAL A 388 8.10 10.05 8.21
N PRO A 389 9.22 9.87 8.94
CA PRO A 389 10.33 10.82 8.86
C PRO A 389 10.89 10.87 7.44
N PRO A 390 11.31 12.07 6.96
CA PRO A 390 11.92 12.22 5.66
C PRO A 390 13.22 11.42 5.56
N VAL A 391 13.66 11.16 4.33
CA VAL A 391 14.96 10.50 4.11
C VAL A 391 16.07 11.55 4.22
N GLU A 392 16.84 11.51 5.31
CA GLU A 392 18.00 12.38 5.48
C GLU A 392 19.13 11.98 4.51
N MET A 393 19.23 12.65 3.38
CA MET A 393 20.30 12.43 2.38
C MET A 393 21.62 13.11 2.78
N ALA A 394 21.58 14.15 3.62
CA ALA A 394 22.75 14.95 3.99
C ALA A 394 23.88 14.15 4.65
N GLY A 395 23.54 13.11 5.43
CA GLY A 395 24.54 12.28 6.11
C GLY A 395 25.27 11.28 5.21
N CYS A 396 24.64 10.81 4.13
CA CYS A 396 25.25 9.80 3.24
C CYS A 396 26.08 10.43 2.14
N SER A 397 25.61 11.52 1.52
CA SER A 397 26.34 12.24 0.47
C SER A 397 27.55 12.99 1.03
N ALA A 398 27.44 13.59 2.20
CA ALA A 398 28.57 14.24 2.87
C ALA A 398 29.64 13.22 3.24
N ARG A 399 29.29 12.07 3.82
CA ARG A 399 30.26 10.99 4.14
C ARG A 399 30.89 10.34 2.91
N MET A 400 30.12 10.20 1.81
CA MET A 400 30.68 9.73 0.52
C MET A 400 31.61 10.75 -0.09
N LEU A 401 31.29 12.05 -0.01
CA LEU A 401 32.14 13.12 -0.51
C LEU A 401 33.42 13.21 0.34
N ASP A 402 33.30 13.19 1.66
CA ASP A 402 34.45 13.20 2.57
C ASP A 402 35.34 11.98 2.38
N ALA A 403 34.76 10.78 2.17
CA ALA A 403 35.51 9.57 1.85
C ALA A 403 36.17 9.62 0.48
N ALA A 404 35.53 10.24 -0.52
CA ALA A 404 36.12 10.44 -1.86
C ALA A 404 37.25 11.47 -1.85
N VAL A 405 37.09 12.57 -1.10
CA VAL A 405 38.15 13.58 -0.91
C VAL A 405 39.33 12.98 -0.16
N ALA A 406 39.10 12.25 0.94
CA ALA A 406 40.16 11.57 1.67
C ALA A 406 40.90 10.50 0.83
N ALA A 407 40.18 9.83 -0.08
CA ALA A 407 40.82 8.87 -1.02
C ALA A 407 41.62 9.56 -2.13
N LEU A 408 41.24 10.76 -2.54
CA LEU A 408 42.00 11.58 -3.50
C LEU A 408 43.25 12.16 -2.86
N ASP A 409 43.14 12.70 -1.64
CA ASP A 409 44.29 13.21 -0.88
C ASP A 409 45.34 12.11 -0.60
N ALA A 410 44.91 10.86 -0.37
CA ALA A 410 45.78 9.72 -0.18
C ALA A 410 46.45 9.20 -1.46
N LEU A 411 46.05 9.69 -2.63
CA LEU A 411 46.68 9.36 -3.94
C LEU A 411 47.68 10.45 -4.39
N GLU A 412 47.69 11.61 -3.70
CA GLU A 412 48.65 12.70 -4.00
C GLU A 412 49.89 12.69 -3.08
N ASP A 413 49.90 11.85 -2.02
CA ASP A 413 51.06 11.53 -1.17
C ASP A 413 51.70 10.19 -1.62
#